data_78f2267b53b2e16bb3adc720c367e182
#
_entry.id   78f2267b53b2e16bb3adc720c367e182
#
_cell.length_a   1.000
_cell.length_b   1.000
_cell.length_c   1.000
_cell.angle_alpha   90.00
_cell.angle_beta   90.00
_cell.angle_gamma   90.00
#
_symmetry.space_group_name_H-M   'P 1'
#
loop_
_entity.id
_entity.type
_entity.pdbx_description
1 polymer ?
#
loop_
_entity_poly.entity_id
_entity_poly.type
_entity_poly.pdbx_seq_one_letter_code
_entity_poly.pdbx_strand_id
1 'polypeptide(L)'
;HTEFITYSVDGRDFKGYLAWDDSFSQVRPGILVFPEWWGLNSYIKKRTEEVAELGYLAFGVDMYGVGKTVDNPDEAGLLMNEVLADKQTIKNRVEGAYNFLKEHPQADSKRIGAIGYCFGGALVLNMARMGMDLRAVVSFHGALDSFFSPSKGDIKAKVLVCHGEADEFISKEAVDQFRNLIKKDFG
;
A
#
# COMPACT_ATOMS: atom_id res chain seq x y z
N HIS A 1 18.49 10.19 1.84
CA HIS A 1 18.19 10.71 0.48
C HIS A 1 16.72 10.57 0.15
N THR A 2 16.18 11.58 -0.53
CA THR A 2 14.77 11.55 -0.98
C THR A 2 14.65 12.14 -2.38
N GLU A 3 13.74 11.59 -3.19
CA GLU A 3 13.43 12.10 -4.51
C GLU A 3 12.00 11.79 -4.95
N PHE A 4 11.45 12.63 -5.83
CA PHE A 4 10.21 12.34 -6.52
C PHE A 4 10.48 11.54 -7.79
N ILE A 5 9.71 10.48 -7.98
CA ILE A 5 9.82 9.63 -9.15
C ILE A 5 8.50 9.67 -9.93
N THR A 6 8.60 9.91 -11.22
CA THR A 6 7.46 9.75 -12.14
C THR A 6 7.52 8.35 -12.76
N TYR A 7 6.40 7.62 -12.68
CA TYR A 7 6.20 6.33 -13.34
C TYR A 7 4.83 6.32 -14.03
N SER A 8 4.69 5.51 -15.06
CA SER A 8 3.47 5.48 -15.86
C SER A 8 2.71 4.16 -15.68
N VAL A 9 1.38 4.25 -15.57
CA VAL A 9 0.46 3.12 -15.51
C VAL A 9 -0.69 3.41 -16.48
N ASP A 10 -0.90 2.54 -17.47
CA ASP A 10 -1.96 2.67 -18.47
C ASP A 10 -1.96 4.04 -19.20
N GLY A 11 -0.75 4.60 -19.45
CA GLY A 11 -0.60 5.89 -20.12
C GLY A 11 -0.89 7.10 -19.24
N ARG A 12 -1.10 6.92 -17.94
CA ARG A 12 -1.25 7.98 -16.94
C ARG A 12 0.00 8.05 -16.08
N ASP A 13 0.49 9.26 -15.81
CA ASP A 13 1.64 9.49 -14.97
C ASP A 13 1.25 9.55 -13.49
N PHE A 14 2.08 8.93 -12.66
CA PHE A 14 2.03 8.95 -11.21
C PHE A 14 3.33 9.50 -10.66
N LYS A 15 3.26 10.20 -9.54
CA LYS A 15 4.41 10.84 -8.91
C LYS A 15 4.62 10.33 -7.49
N GLY A 16 5.38 9.25 -7.36
CA GLY A 16 5.74 8.67 -6.06
C GLY A 16 6.89 9.40 -5.37
N TYR A 17 7.15 9.05 -4.13
CA TYR A 17 8.20 9.61 -3.29
C TYR A 17 9.11 8.50 -2.78
N LEU A 18 10.35 8.47 -3.27
CA LEU A 18 11.35 7.48 -2.90
C LEU A 18 12.25 8.04 -1.80
N ALA A 19 12.57 7.22 -0.80
CA ALA A 19 13.45 7.57 0.30
C ALA A 19 14.35 6.39 0.69
N TRP A 20 15.63 6.68 1.00
CA TRP A 20 16.59 5.70 1.52
C TRP A 20 17.72 6.38 2.27
N ASP A 21 18.38 5.64 3.16
CA ASP A 21 19.60 6.07 3.80
C ASP A 21 20.79 5.83 2.85
N ASP A 22 21.41 6.91 2.34
CA ASP A 22 22.51 6.86 1.37
C ASP A 22 23.87 6.55 2.01
N SER A 23 23.93 6.41 3.33
CA SER A 23 25.13 5.90 4.02
C SER A 23 25.43 4.42 3.71
N PHE A 24 24.46 3.69 3.14
CA PHE A 24 24.59 2.30 2.74
C PHE A 24 24.55 2.15 1.22
N SER A 25 25.54 1.43 0.66
CA SER A 25 25.62 1.13 -0.78
C SER A 25 24.96 -0.19 -1.20
N GLN A 26 24.51 -1.01 -0.24
CA GLN A 26 23.96 -2.34 -0.51
C GLN A 26 22.49 -2.28 -0.95
N VAL A 27 22.08 -3.28 -1.74
CA VAL A 27 20.65 -3.51 -2.01
C VAL A 27 19.92 -3.85 -0.71
N ARG A 28 18.70 -3.37 -0.57
CA ARG A 28 17.92 -3.43 0.66
C ARG A 28 16.48 -3.87 0.40
N PRO A 29 15.77 -4.39 1.40
CA PRO A 29 14.37 -4.69 1.25
C PRO A 29 13.59 -3.42 0.86
N GLY A 30 12.62 -3.56 -0.05
CA GLY A 30 11.75 -2.48 -0.46
C GLY A 30 10.44 -2.47 0.33
N ILE A 31 9.96 -1.28 0.69
CA ILE A 31 8.65 -1.08 1.34
C ILE A 31 7.84 -0.05 0.57
N LEU A 32 6.68 -0.47 0.09
CA LEU A 32 5.67 0.42 -0.44
C LEU A 32 4.88 1.03 0.71
N VAL A 33 4.69 2.35 0.70
CA VAL A 33 3.93 3.10 1.73
C VAL A 33 2.70 3.70 1.07
N PHE A 34 1.53 3.11 1.32
CA PHE A 34 0.27 3.53 0.74
C PHE A 34 -0.43 4.58 1.60
N PRO A 35 -0.89 5.68 0.98
CA PRO A 35 -1.51 6.81 1.68
C PRO A 35 -2.92 6.51 2.15
N GLU A 36 -3.39 7.34 3.07
CA GLU A 36 -4.81 7.56 3.32
C GLU A 36 -5.50 8.15 2.07
N TRP A 37 -6.79 8.39 2.14
CA TRP A 37 -7.57 8.96 1.04
C TRP A 37 -7.17 10.40 0.64
N TRP A 38 -6.29 11.05 1.40
CA TRP A 38 -5.76 12.38 1.10
C TRP A 38 -4.71 12.40 -0.02
N GLY A 39 -4.21 11.23 -0.45
CA GLY A 39 -3.10 11.08 -1.38
C GLY A 39 -1.73 11.19 -0.73
N LEU A 40 -0.68 11.29 -1.54
CA LEU A 40 0.73 11.32 -1.11
C LEU A 40 1.08 12.69 -0.50
N ASN A 41 0.52 13.00 0.65
CA ASN A 41 0.70 14.25 1.38
C ASN A 41 1.99 14.27 2.23
N SER A 42 2.19 15.35 3.01
CA SER A 42 3.38 15.51 3.87
C SER A 42 3.49 14.42 4.94
N TYR A 43 2.36 13.93 5.47
CA TYR A 43 2.36 12.86 6.46
C TYR A 43 2.91 11.56 5.88
N ILE A 44 2.44 11.15 4.71
CA ILE A 44 2.91 9.92 4.06
C ILE A 44 4.37 10.04 3.61
N LYS A 45 4.80 11.22 3.14
CA LYS A 45 6.22 11.45 2.84
C LYS A 45 7.08 11.26 4.09
N LYS A 46 6.67 11.85 5.21
CA LYS A 46 7.35 11.65 6.50
C LYS A 46 7.38 10.17 6.90
N ARG A 47 6.27 9.42 6.77
CA ARG A 47 6.24 7.99 7.04
C ARG A 47 7.19 7.21 6.14
N THR A 48 7.29 7.59 4.87
CA THR A 48 8.24 6.99 3.93
C THR A 48 9.68 7.22 4.38
N GLU A 49 10.02 8.43 4.83
CA GLU A 49 11.35 8.75 5.38
C GLU A 49 11.66 7.95 6.64
N GLU A 50 10.72 7.87 7.59
CA GLU A 50 10.88 7.08 8.81
C GLU A 50 11.11 5.58 8.52
N VAL A 51 10.44 5.03 7.49
CA VAL A 51 10.70 3.66 7.03
C VAL A 51 12.10 3.53 6.42
N ALA A 52 12.55 4.54 5.67
CA ALA A 52 13.89 4.56 5.10
C ALA A 52 14.98 4.61 6.18
N GLU A 53 14.77 5.35 7.27
CA GLU A 53 15.67 5.40 8.43
C GLU A 53 15.87 4.04 9.11
N LEU A 54 14.92 3.11 8.95
CA LEU A 54 15.02 1.73 9.42
C LEU A 54 15.89 0.83 8.49
N GLY A 55 16.45 1.39 7.42
CA GLY A 55 17.30 0.67 6.48
C GLY A 55 16.60 0.08 5.26
N TYR A 56 15.36 0.48 4.99
CA TYR A 56 14.60 0.07 3.80
C TYR A 56 14.78 1.05 2.62
N LEU A 57 14.54 0.55 1.41
CA LEU A 57 14.19 1.41 0.28
C LEU A 57 12.68 1.64 0.35
N ALA A 58 12.26 2.83 0.76
CA ALA A 58 10.86 3.14 0.99
C ALA A 58 10.28 3.95 -0.17
N PHE A 59 9.08 3.59 -0.62
CA PHE A 59 8.41 4.25 -1.73
C PHE A 59 6.98 4.65 -1.35
N GLY A 60 6.77 5.96 -1.12
CA GLY A 60 5.46 6.55 -0.94
C GLY A 60 4.69 6.54 -2.25
N VAL A 61 3.56 5.85 -2.27
CA VAL A 61 2.79 5.58 -3.48
C VAL A 61 1.81 6.71 -3.77
N ASP A 62 1.77 7.17 -5.02
CA ASP A 62 0.71 8.02 -5.55
C ASP A 62 -0.42 7.12 -6.09
N MET A 63 -1.62 7.28 -5.55
CA MET A 63 -2.80 6.52 -5.99
C MET A 63 -3.72 7.31 -6.92
N TYR A 64 -3.50 8.62 -7.07
CA TYR A 64 -4.42 9.50 -7.81
C TYR A 64 -3.84 10.05 -9.11
N GLY A 65 -2.53 10.01 -9.27
CA GLY A 65 -1.79 10.49 -10.43
C GLY A 65 -1.25 11.91 -10.26
N VAL A 66 -0.09 12.14 -10.86
CA VAL A 66 0.66 13.41 -10.90
C VAL A 66 0.89 14.06 -9.52
N GLY A 67 0.92 13.24 -8.45
CA GLY A 67 1.10 13.70 -7.07
C GLY A 67 -0.10 14.47 -6.52
N LYS A 68 -1.31 14.18 -7.01
CA LYS A 68 -2.53 14.85 -6.54
C LYS A 68 -2.79 14.54 -5.07
N THR A 69 -2.98 15.61 -4.28
CA THR A 69 -3.39 15.56 -2.87
C THR A 69 -4.58 16.47 -2.65
N VAL A 70 -5.39 16.15 -1.66
CA VAL A 70 -6.56 16.93 -1.27
C VAL A 70 -6.63 17.06 0.25
N ASP A 71 -7.31 18.08 0.75
CA ASP A 71 -7.54 18.34 2.18
C ASP A 71 -9.03 18.45 2.53
N ASN A 72 -9.88 18.23 1.55
CA ASN A 72 -11.34 18.27 1.66
C ASN A 72 -11.91 16.86 1.58
N PRO A 73 -12.76 16.42 2.55
CA PRO A 73 -13.32 15.07 2.58
C PRO A 73 -14.16 14.70 1.34
N ASP A 74 -14.89 15.66 0.77
CA ASP A 74 -15.73 15.40 -0.41
C ASP A 74 -14.88 15.07 -1.63
N GLU A 75 -13.80 15.84 -1.86
CA GLU A 75 -12.84 15.56 -2.94
C GLU A 75 -12.09 14.25 -2.68
N ALA A 76 -11.67 13.98 -1.44
CA ALA A 76 -11.00 12.76 -1.07
C ALA A 76 -11.90 11.54 -1.34
N GLY A 77 -13.18 11.64 -0.99
CA GLY A 77 -14.18 10.61 -1.27
C GLY A 77 -14.37 10.37 -2.76
N LEU A 78 -14.43 11.44 -3.57
CA LEU A 78 -14.54 11.31 -5.03
C LEU A 78 -13.33 10.60 -5.65
N LEU A 79 -12.10 10.98 -5.27
CA LEU A 79 -10.87 10.37 -5.78
C LEU A 79 -10.72 8.92 -5.35
N MET A 80 -11.00 8.62 -4.08
CA MET A 80 -10.98 7.26 -3.57
C MET A 80 -12.00 6.39 -4.31
N ASN A 81 -13.23 6.87 -4.48
CA ASN A 81 -14.28 6.14 -5.19
C ASN A 81 -13.94 5.94 -6.67
N GLU A 82 -13.26 6.88 -7.34
CA GLU A 82 -12.75 6.71 -8.70
C GLU A 82 -11.80 5.49 -8.78
N VAL A 83 -10.90 5.34 -7.80
CA VAL A 83 -10.00 4.19 -7.75
C VAL A 83 -10.75 2.89 -7.45
N LEU A 84 -11.71 2.93 -6.53
CA LEU A 84 -12.47 1.75 -6.07
C LEU A 84 -13.55 1.29 -7.06
N ALA A 85 -13.96 2.14 -7.99
CA ALA A 85 -15.03 1.83 -8.94
C ALA A 85 -14.69 0.66 -9.87
N ASP A 86 -13.40 0.41 -10.10
CA ASP A 86 -12.95 -0.67 -11.00
C ASP A 86 -11.77 -1.43 -10.39
N LYS A 87 -11.94 -2.75 -10.26
CA LYS A 87 -10.90 -3.65 -9.73
C LYS A 87 -9.62 -3.65 -10.57
N GLN A 88 -9.74 -3.46 -11.88
CA GLN A 88 -8.59 -3.40 -12.76
C GLN A 88 -7.78 -2.13 -12.51
N THR A 89 -8.44 -1.01 -12.27
CA THR A 89 -7.79 0.25 -11.87
C THR A 89 -7.00 0.08 -10.57
N ILE A 90 -7.58 -0.54 -9.54
CA ILE A 90 -6.86 -0.85 -8.31
C ILE A 90 -5.62 -1.68 -8.62
N LYS A 91 -5.82 -2.80 -9.33
CA LYS A 91 -4.76 -3.75 -9.67
C LYS A 91 -3.62 -3.05 -10.41
N ASN A 92 -3.91 -2.33 -11.49
CA ASN A 92 -2.90 -1.70 -12.32
C ASN A 92 -2.08 -0.66 -11.53
N ARG A 93 -2.74 0.16 -10.69
CA ARG A 93 -2.04 1.19 -9.90
C ARG A 93 -1.13 0.59 -8.83
N VAL A 94 -1.58 -0.45 -8.10
CA VAL A 94 -0.74 -1.09 -7.08
C VAL A 94 0.40 -1.92 -7.71
N GLU A 95 0.13 -2.60 -8.83
CA GLU A 95 1.16 -3.34 -9.58
C GLU A 95 2.20 -2.40 -10.20
N GLY A 96 1.78 -1.24 -10.71
CA GLY A 96 2.71 -0.23 -11.24
C GLY A 96 3.69 0.26 -10.20
N ALA A 97 3.20 0.62 -9.00
CA ALA A 97 4.06 1.02 -7.89
C ALA A 97 4.98 -0.13 -7.41
N TYR A 98 4.43 -1.34 -7.34
CA TYR A 98 5.18 -2.54 -6.96
C TYR A 98 6.30 -2.85 -7.96
N ASN A 99 6.01 -2.85 -9.24
CA ASN A 99 7.00 -3.14 -10.29
C ASN A 99 8.11 -2.08 -10.30
N PHE A 100 7.74 -0.78 -10.17
CA PHE A 100 8.73 0.28 -10.05
C PHE A 100 9.71 0.00 -8.89
N LEU A 101 9.21 -0.27 -7.69
CA LEU A 101 10.08 -0.51 -6.54
C LEU A 101 10.91 -1.80 -6.69
N LYS A 102 10.29 -2.87 -7.18
CA LYS A 102 10.94 -4.18 -7.38
C LYS A 102 12.08 -4.12 -8.39
N GLU A 103 11.94 -3.30 -9.42
CA GLU A 103 12.95 -3.14 -10.50
C GLU A 103 14.01 -2.10 -10.16
N HIS A 104 13.84 -1.36 -9.06
CA HIS A 104 14.81 -0.33 -8.67
C HIS A 104 16.18 -0.96 -8.32
N PRO A 105 17.32 -0.41 -8.83
CA PRO A 105 18.64 -1.02 -8.64
C PRO A 105 19.07 -1.21 -7.20
N GLN A 106 18.55 -0.42 -6.27
CA GLN A 106 18.85 -0.54 -4.83
C GLN A 106 17.87 -1.46 -4.08
N ALA A 107 16.82 -1.97 -4.74
CA ALA A 107 15.87 -2.89 -4.13
C ALA A 107 16.35 -4.34 -4.20
N ASP A 108 16.19 -5.07 -3.10
CA ASP A 108 16.19 -6.52 -3.18
C ASP A 108 14.82 -6.99 -3.67
N SER A 109 14.73 -7.34 -4.93
CA SER A 109 13.48 -7.74 -5.61
C SER A 109 12.77 -8.94 -4.98
N LYS A 110 13.45 -9.71 -4.12
CA LYS A 110 12.90 -10.85 -3.37
C LYS A 110 12.39 -10.48 -1.99
N ARG A 111 12.61 -9.24 -1.55
CA ARG A 111 12.24 -8.75 -0.22
C ARG A 111 11.43 -7.45 -0.31
N ILE A 112 10.28 -7.52 -0.95
CA ILE A 112 9.34 -6.40 -1.05
C ILE A 112 8.21 -6.61 -0.05
N GLY A 113 7.86 -5.55 0.68
CA GLY A 113 6.71 -5.49 1.57
C GLY A 113 5.86 -4.25 1.30
N ALA A 114 4.72 -4.17 1.97
CA ALA A 114 3.85 -3.00 1.85
C ALA A 114 3.22 -2.65 3.20
N ILE A 115 3.12 -1.35 3.48
CA ILE A 115 2.36 -0.82 4.60
C ILE A 115 1.35 0.19 4.06
N GLY A 116 0.21 0.32 4.73
CA GLY A 116 -0.82 1.25 4.28
C GLY A 116 -1.69 1.76 5.41
N TYR A 117 -2.14 2.99 5.27
CA TYR A 117 -2.94 3.71 6.26
C TYR A 117 -4.33 3.95 5.70
N CYS A 118 -5.39 3.63 6.46
CA CYS A 118 -6.80 3.83 6.08
C CYS A 118 -7.10 3.21 4.69
N PHE A 119 -7.39 4.01 3.69
CA PHE A 119 -7.55 3.56 2.29
C PHE A 119 -6.35 2.71 1.82
N GLY A 120 -5.11 3.17 2.09
CA GLY A 120 -3.90 2.39 1.80
C GLY A 120 -3.83 1.07 2.56
N GLY A 121 -4.36 1.02 3.78
CA GLY A 121 -4.48 -0.21 4.57
C GLY A 121 -5.37 -1.26 3.90
N ALA A 122 -6.50 -0.83 3.32
CA ALA A 122 -7.36 -1.69 2.52
C ALA A 122 -6.65 -2.18 1.24
N LEU A 123 -5.89 -1.31 0.58
CA LEU A 123 -5.15 -1.67 -0.64
C LEU A 123 -4.10 -2.76 -0.37
N VAL A 124 -3.27 -2.63 0.68
CA VAL A 124 -2.22 -3.64 0.96
C VAL A 124 -2.80 -5.00 1.35
N LEU A 125 -3.96 -5.04 2.02
CA LEU A 125 -4.67 -6.29 2.27
C LEU A 125 -5.15 -6.93 0.96
N ASN A 126 -5.62 -6.13 0.02
CA ASN A 126 -6.06 -6.62 -1.29
C ASN A 126 -4.87 -7.01 -2.19
N MET A 127 -3.71 -6.37 -2.08
CA MET A 127 -2.47 -6.84 -2.73
C MET A 127 -2.09 -8.25 -2.27
N ALA A 128 -2.20 -8.53 -0.96
CA ALA A 128 -1.99 -9.87 -0.43
C ALA A 128 -3.01 -10.86 -1.00
N ARG A 129 -4.30 -10.50 -1.06
CA ARG A 129 -5.38 -11.34 -1.62
C ARG A 129 -5.22 -11.62 -3.11
N MET A 130 -4.61 -10.70 -3.86
CA MET A 130 -4.25 -10.92 -5.26
C MET A 130 -3.05 -11.88 -5.45
N GLY A 131 -2.45 -12.35 -4.36
CA GLY A 131 -1.28 -13.24 -4.43
C GLY A 131 0.00 -12.56 -4.89
N MET A 132 0.11 -11.24 -4.77
CA MET A 132 1.32 -10.52 -5.14
C MET A 132 2.52 -11.03 -4.32
N ASP A 133 3.69 -11.08 -4.94
CA ASP A 133 4.93 -11.59 -4.33
C ASP A 133 5.48 -10.62 -3.28
N LEU A 134 4.73 -10.46 -2.19
CA LEU A 134 5.07 -9.64 -1.03
C LEU A 134 5.50 -10.52 0.15
N ARG A 135 6.54 -10.10 0.87
CA ARG A 135 6.99 -10.80 2.08
C ARG A 135 6.07 -10.55 3.27
N ALA A 136 5.58 -9.35 3.37
CA ALA A 136 4.64 -8.96 4.41
C ALA A 136 3.80 -7.75 3.98
N VAL A 137 2.61 -7.64 4.55
CA VAL A 137 1.77 -6.45 4.47
C VAL A 137 1.32 -6.03 5.87
N VAL A 138 1.26 -4.72 6.11
CA VAL A 138 0.75 -4.15 7.37
C VAL A 138 -0.34 -3.14 7.04
N SER A 139 -1.52 -3.37 7.58
CA SER A 139 -2.66 -2.46 7.46
C SER A 139 -2.88 -1.72 8.77
N PHE A 140 -2.84 -0.40 8.73
CA PHE A 140 -3.21 0.48 9.83
C PHE A 140 -4.58 1.09 9.55
N HIS A 141 -5.59 0.76 10.36
CA HIS A 141 -6.94 1.31 10.24
C HIS A 141 -7.59 1.08 8.85
N GLY A 142 -7.16 0.07 8.11
CA GLY A 142 -7.68 -0.21 6.77
C GLY A 142 -9.04 -0.90 6.80
N ALA A 143 -9.92 -0.57 5.85
CA ALA A 143 -11.14 -1.34 5.64
C ALA A 143 -10.80 -2.80 5.34
N LEU A 144 -11.52 -3.70 6.00
CA LEU A 144 -11.26 -5.14 5.98
C LEU A 144 -11.96 -5.86 4.83
N ASP A 145 -12.77 -5.13 4.07
CA ASP A 145 -13.51 -5.65 2.93
C ASP A 145 -12.60 -6.19 1.84
N SER A 146 -13.08 -7.22 1.18
CA SER A 146 -12.35 -7.88 0.12
C SER A 146 -12.82 -7.40 -1.25
N PHE A 147 -11.96 -6.71 -1.99
CA PHE A 147 -12.20 -6.42 -3.40
C PHE A 147 -11.85 -7.62 -4.30
N PHE A 148 -10.96 -8.48 -3.83
CA PHE A 148 -10.51 -9.69 -4.51
C PHE A 148 -10.76 -10.90 -3.61
N SER A 149 -11.26 -11.98 -4.18
CA SER A 149 -11.54 -13.24 -3.48
C SER A 149 -10.39 -14.21 -3.72
N PRO A 150 -9.49 -14.41 -2.76
CA PRO A 150 -8.38 -15.35 -2.91
C PRO A 150 -8.88 -16.79 -2.85
N SER A 151 -8.21 -17.68 -3.55
CA SER A 151 -8.29 -19.12 -3.32
C SER A 151 -7.33 -19.52 -2.19
N LYS A 152 -7.54 -20.71 -1.62
CA LYS A 152 -6.63 -21.21 -0.58
C LYS A 152 -5.19 -21.30 -1.11
N GLY A 153 -4.25 -20.67 -0.40
CA GLY A 153 -2.84 -20.63 -0.75
C GLY A 153 -2.42 -19.48 -1.68
N ASP A 154 -3.34 -18.63 -2.13
CA ASP A 154 -2.97 -17.44 -2.92
C ASP A 154 -2.24 -16.40 -2.08
N ILE A 155 -2.66 -16.22 -0.82
CA ILE A 155 -2.02 -15.27 0.09
C ILE A 155 -0.69 -15.83 0.57
N LYS A 156 0.40 -15.26 0.06
CA LYS A 156 1.77 -15.66 0.40
C LYS A 156 2.42 -14.75 1.42
N ALA A 157 1.94 -13.51 1.52
CA ALA A 157 2.48 -12.51 2.43
C ALA A 157 2.12 -12.80 3.88
N LYS A 158 3.01 -12.50 4.82
CA LYS A 158 2.62 -12.35 6.22
C LYS A 158 1.74 -11.12 6.37
N VAL A 159 0.63 -11.23 7.12
CA VAL A 159 -0.34 -10.16 7.27
C VAL A 159 -0.40 -9.69 8.72
N LEU A 160 -0.22 -8.40 8.94
CA LEU A 160 -0.47 -7.74 10.22
C LEU A 160 -1.57 -6.69 10.02
N VAL A 161 -2.57 -6.72 10.88
CA VAL A 161 -3.64 -5.72 10.93
C VAL A 161 -3.60 -5.02 12.28
N CYS A 162 -3.35 -3.71 12.24
CA CYS A 162 -3.41 -2.82 13.38
C CYS A 162 -4.74 -2.06 13.33
N HIS A 163 -5.64 -2.43 14.24
CA HIS A 163 -7.00 -1.90 14.29
C HIS A 163 -7.32 -1.36 15.67
N GLY A 164 -7.98 -0.19 15.74
CA GLY A 164 -8.45 0.39 16.98
C GLY A 164 -9.78 -0.22 17.42
N GLU A 165 -9.90 -0.64 18.68
CA GLU A 165 -11.15 -1.24 19.20
C GLU A 165 -12.34 -0.26 19.16
N ALA A 166 -12.07 1.03 19.32
CA ALA A 166 -13.05 2.11 19.28
C ALA A 166 -13.18 2.78 17.89
N ASP A 167 -12.79 2.07 16.83
CA ASP A 167 -12.88 2.58 15.46
C ASP A 167 -14.35 2.64 15.01
N GLU A 168 -14.84 3.85 14.73
CA GLU A 168 -16.22 4.07 14.30
C GLU A 168 -16.46 3.72 12.82
N PHE A 169 -15.40 3.60 12.00
CA PHE A 169 -15.51 3.29 10.58
C PHE A 169 -15.50 1.79 10.28
N ILE A 170 -14.92 0.98 11.19
CA ILE A 170 -14.77 -0.47 11.00
C ILE A 170 -15.42 -1.18 12.18
N SER A 171 -16.58 -1.78 11.94
CA SER A 171 -17.35 -2.42 12.98
C SER A 171 -16.65 -3.66 13.56
N LYS A 172 -17.01 -4.03 14.78
CA LYS A 172 -16.53 -5.24 15.42
C LYS A 172 -16.91 -6.50 14.61
N GLU A 173 -18.07 -6.48 13.98
CA GLU A 173 -18.55 -7.55 13.11
C GLU A 173 -17.63 -7.72 11.88
N ALA A 174 -17.17 -6.63 11.27
CA ALA A 174 -16.22 -6.65 10.17
C ALA A 174 -14.88 -7.27 10.61
N VAL A 175 -14.41 -6.92 11.81
CA VAL A 175 -13.19 -7.52 12.40
C VAL A 175 -13.36 -9.03 12.62
N ASP A 176 -14.48 -9.45 13.17
CA ASP A 176 -14.74 -10.87 13.44
C ASP A 176 -14.91 -11.67 12.13
N GLN A 177 -15.57 -11.10 11.12
CA GLN A 177 -15.66 -11.70 9.79
C GLN A 177 -14.26 -11.84 9.15
N PHE A 178 -13.44 -10.81 9.24
CA PHE A 178 -12.06 -10.85 8.73
C PHE A 178 -11.22 -11.91 9.44
N ARG A 179 -11.32 -12.03 10.77
CA ARG A 179 -10.63 -13.08 11.54
C ARG A 179 -11.05 -14.50 11.09
N ASN A 180 -12.32 -14.69 10.78
CA ASN A 180 -12.85 -15.98 10.32
C ASN A 180 -12.38 -16.30 8.89
N LEU A 181 -12.32 -15.30 8.01
CA LEU A 181 -11.78 -15.46 6.66
C LEU A 181 -10.30 -15.83 6.70
N ILE A 182 -9.50 -15.11 7.48
CA ILE A 182 -8.07 -15.40 7.62
C ILE A 182 -7.84 -16.81 8.12
N LYS A 183 -8.57 -17.29 9.14
CA LYS A 183 -8.45 -18.67 9.62
C LYS A 183 -8.75 -19.70 8.54
N LYS A 184 -9.67 -19.40 7.63
CA LYS A 184 -10.02 -20.28 6.53
C LYS A 184 -8.97 -20.30 5.42
N ASP A 185 -8.37 -19.14 5.15
CA ASP A 185 -7.43 -18.94 4.04
C ASP A 185 -5.98 -19.34 4.41
N PHE A 186 -5.61 -19.21 5.71
CA PHE A 186 -4.28 -19.56 6.24
C PHE A 186 -4.26 -20.85 7.08
N GLY A 187 -5.41 -21.47 7.30
CA GLY A 187 -5.57 -22.70 8.10
C GLY A 187 -5.15 -23.99 7.36
#